data_19420cc1aaecf1e099042e0a67d365cb
#
_entry.id   19420cc1aaecf1e099042e0a67d365cb
#
_cell.length_a   1.000
_cell.length_b   1.000
_cell.length_c   1.000
_cell.angle_alpha   90.00
_cell.angle_beta   90.00
_cell.angle_gamma   90.00
#
_symmetry.space_group_name_H-M   'P 1'
#
loop_
_entity.id
_entity.type
_entity.pdbx_description
1 polymer ?
#
loop_
_entity_poly.entity_id
_entity_poly.type
_entity_poly.pdbx_seq_one_letter_code
_entity_poly.pdbx_strand_id
1 'polypeptide(L)'
;CKEALFTLGEKPELRYRAARDALAEMGYASTTEYLFAAAEAVFKETGLLPHLNPGNLEPEELAKLHSVSPSMGIMLESVSERLCEKGMPHYGSPDKIPAVRLQTLENAGIAGVPFTTGILIGIGETRLERVESLLAIRDIHLRHGHVQEIIIQNFRAKEDTKMVNAPEPDLGELLWTIAVARILFGATMSIQAPPNLSPGVLPQIVHAGINDWGGVSPVTPDFVNPEAPWPQVEELSRETASAGKYLTERLTIYPAYAQDIERWVHPDLHERVLEMIDTEGMPRIDEWCPGDVDTQPPEEVMSAIINPVKHLSADVAAIIEDAKAGKELTEAEIVRLF
;
A
#
# COMPACT_ATOMS: atom_id res chain seq x y z
N CYS A 1 1.54 -11.90 5.44
CA CYS A 1 1.71 -10.70 4.60
C CYS A 1 1.17 -10.97 3.20
N LYS A 2 0.64 -9.95 2.53
CA LYS A 2 0.09 -10.04 1.18
C LYS A 2 0.90 -9.25 0.16
N GLU A 3 1.81 -8.38 0.63
CA GLU A 3 2.65 -7.56 -0.22
C GLU A 3 4.14 -7.66 0.14
N ALA A 4 4.99 -7.31 -0.83
CA ALA A 4 6.42 -7.10 -0.66
C ALA A 4 6.76 -5.68 -1.13
N LEU A 5 7.13 -4.80 -0.19
CA LEU A 5 7.55 -3.44 -0.48
C LEU A 5 9.05 -3.42 -0.82
N PHE A 6 9.36 -2.93 -2.02
CA PHE A 6 10.72 -2.70 -2.48
C PHE A 6 11.06 -1.21 -2.40
N THR A 7 11.91 -0.86 -1.46
CA THR A 7 12.44 0.51 -1.30
C THR A 7 13.94 0.46 -1.48
N LEU A 8 14.48 1.30 -2.34
CA LEU A 8 15.89 1.28 -2.72
C LEU A 8 16.42 2.67 -3.05
N GLY A 9 17.76 2.78 -3.10
CA GLY A 9 18.43 3.98 -3.58
C GLY A 9 18.24 4.13 -5.09
N GLU A 10 17.99 5.36 -5.53
CA GLU A 10 17.75 5.67 -6.92
C GLU A 10 19.01 5.52 -7.77
N LYS A 11 19.00 4.56 -8.70
CA LYS A 11 20.00 4.33 -9.76
C LYS A 11 21.45 4.62 -9.30
N PRO A 12 21.92 3.97 -8.21
CA PRO A 12 23.24 4.25 -7.64
C PRO A 12 24.37 3.99 -8.63
N GLU A 13 24.17 3.14 -9.62
CA GLU A 13 25.11 2.85 -10.70
C GLU A 13 25.47 4.10 -11.54
N LEU A 14 24.59 5.08 -11.61
CA LEU A 14 24.89 6.34 -12.30
C LEU A 14 25.94 7.18 -11.58
N ARG A 15 26.04 7.05 -10.26
CA ARG A 15 26.95 7.82 -9.40
C ARG A 15 28.15 7.03 -8.93
N TYR A 16 27.95 5.77 -8.55
CA TYR A 16 28.95 4.99 -7.81
C TYR A 16 29.47 3.82 -8.63
N ARG A 17 30.80 3.75 -8.75
CA ARG A 17 31.47 2.63 -9.41
C ARG A 17 31.19 1.30 -8.70
N ALA A 18 31.20 1.30 -7.36
CA ALA A 18 30.94 0.10 -6.58
C ALA A 18 29.55 -0.51 -6.90
N ALA A 19 28.52 0.33 -7.15
CA ALA A 19 27.21 -0.15 -7.54
C ALA A 19 27.23 -0.79 -8.95
N ARG A 20 27.96 -0.19 -9.90
CA ARG A 20 28.15 -0.77 -11.24
C ARG A 20 28.88 -2.11 -11.19
N ASP A 21 29.97 -2.17 -10.42
CA ASP A 21 30.77 -3.39 -10.30
C ASP A 21 29.94 -4.52 -9.65
N ALA A 22 29.14 -4.22 -8.61
CA ALA A 22 28.25 -5.18 -7.96
C ALA A 22 27.12 -5.67 -8.88
N LEU A 23 26.46 -4.76 -9.63
CA LEU A 23 25.44 -5.15 -10.60
C LEU A 23 26.03 -6.06 -11.69
N ALA A 24 27.20 -5.71 -12.23
CA ALA A 24 27.87 -6.50 -13.26
C ALA A 24 28.25 -7.90 -12.74
N GLU A 25 28.71 -8.03 -11.49
CA GLU A 25 29.00 -9.31 -10.86
C GLU A 25 27.76 -10.19 -10.73
N MET A 26 26.59 -9.59 -10.45
CA MET A 26 25.30 -10.26 -10.42
C MET A 26 24.69 -10.50 -11.80
N GLY A 27 25.28 -9.97 -12.89
CA GLY A 27 24.81 -10.14 -14.25
C GLY A 27 23.76 -9.15 -14.72
N TYR A 28 23.60 -8.01 -14.04
CA TYR A 28 22.63 -6.97 -14.38
C TYR A 28 23.30 -5.70 -14.89
N ALA A 29 22.68 -5.01 -15.85
CA ALA A 29 23.18 -3.75 -16.37
C ALA A 29 22.72 -2.54 -15.54
N SER A 30 21.61 -2.65 -14.83
CA SER A 30 21.04 -1.55 -14.05
C SER A 30 20.34 -2.04 -12.78
N THR A 31 20.16 -1.12 -11.82
CA THR A 31 19.33 -1.36 -10.61
C THR A 31 17.89 -1.70 -10.99
N THR A 32 17.34 -1.09 -12.05
CA THR A 32 15.98 -1.37 -12.53
C THR A 32 15.84 -2.80 -13.06
N GLU A 33 16.86 -3.32 -13.78
CA GLU A 33 16.85 -4.73 -14.22
C GLU A 33 16.92 -5.70 -13.04
N TYR A 34 17.76 -5.42 -12.06
CA TYR A 34 17.84 -6.23 -10.85
C TYR A 34 16.53 -6.19 -10.05
N LEU A 35 15.93 -5.01 -9.91
CA LEU A 35 14.64 -4.84 -9.24
C LEU A 35 13.55 -5.67 -9.93
N PHE A 36 13.48 -5.63 -11.26
CA PHE A 36 12.54 -6.45 -12.02
C PHE A 36 12.70 -7.93 -11.70
N ALA A 37 13.93 -8.46 -11.78
CA ALA A 37 14.20 -9.86 -11.50
C ALA A 37 13.87 -10.26 -10.04
N ALA A 38 14.18 -9.38 -9.08
CA ALA A 38 13.86 -9.62 -7.67
C ALA A 38 12.34 -9.61 -7.41
N ALA A 39 11.62 -8.64 -7.99
CA ALA A 39 10.16 -8.55 -7.86
C ALA A 39 9.47 -9.75 -8.52
N GLU A 40 9.93 -10.14 -9.71
CA GLU A 40 9.42 -11.32 -10.42
C GLU A 40 9.63 -12.60 -9.59
N ALA A 41 10.82 -12.80 -9.02
CA ALA A 41 11.12 -13.94 -8.18
C ALA A 41 10.21 -13.97 -6.93
N VAL A 42 10.08 -12.85 -6.22
CA VAL A 42 9.18 -12.76 -5.05
C VAL A 42 7.75 -13.08 -5.45
N PHE A 43 7.25 -12.50 -6.53
CA PHE A 43 5.89 -12.77 -6.99
C PHE A 43 5.69 -14.26 -7.33
N LYS A 44 6.58 -14.86 -8.12
CA LYS A 44 6.46 -16.26 -8.56
C LYS A 44 6.64 -17.29 -7.45
N GLU A 45 7.55 -17.02 -6.52
CA GLU A 45 7.90 -18.00 -5.48
C GLU A 45 7.01 -17.90 -4.23
N THR A 46 6.45 -16.71 -3.96
CA THR A 46 5.70 -16.47 -2.72
C THR A 46 4.26 -16.05 -2.94
N GLY A 47 3.91 -15.59 -4.14
CA GLY A 47 2.60 -15.00 -4.43
C GLY A 47 2.34 -13.65 -3.75
N LEU A 48 3.34 -13.06 -3.08
CA LEU A 48 3.22 -11.69 -2.56
C LEU A 48 3.14 -10.69 -3.71
N LEU A 49 2.29 -9.67 -3.58
CA LEU A 49 2.20 -8.60 -4.56
C LEU A 49 3.34 -7.58 -4.33
N PRO A 50 4.23 -7.36 -5.30
CA PRO A 50 5.26 -6.34 -5.17
C PRO A 50 4.67 -4.92 -5.21
N HIS A 51 5.24 -4.01 -4.41
CA HIS A 51 5.09 -2.58 -4.53
C HIS A 51 6.48 -1.94 -4.67
N LEU A 52 6.72 -1.20 -5.74
CA LEU A 52 8.06 -0.77 -6.11
C LEU A 52 8.24 0.74 -5.96
N ASN A 53 9.23 1.14 -5.17
CA ASN A 53 9.65 2.54 -4.99
C ASN A 53 11.09 2.75 -5.46
N PRO A 54 11.38 2.67 -6.77
CA PRO A 54 12.75 2.73 -7.29
C PRO A 54 13.27 4.15 -7.55
N GLY A 55 12.47 5.19 -7.33
CA GLY A 55 12.79 6.57 -7.69
C GLY A 55 12.29 6.94 -9.08
N ASN A 56 13.02 7.81 -9.80
CA ASN A 56 12.60 8.31 -11.11
C ASN A 56 12.67 7.23 -12.19
N LEU A 57 11.60 7.11 -12.98
CA LEU A 57 11.45 6.10 -14.01
C LEU A 57 11.09 6.71 -15.36
N GLU A 58 11.70 6.16 -16.40
CA GLU A 58 11.32 6.43 -17.78
C GLU A 58 10.10 5.56 -18.19
N PRO A 59 9.36 5.93 -19.24
CA PRO A 59 8.16 5.20 -19.66
C PRO A 59 8.39 3.70 -19.91
N GLU A 60 9.53 3.33 -20.49
CA GLU A 60 9.88 1.95 -20.80
C GLU A 60 10.17 1.14 -19.52
N GLU A 61 10.80 1.76 -18.53
CA GLU A 61 11.05 1.16 -17.22
C GLU A 61 9.73 0.92 -16.46
N LEU A 62 8.82 1.90 -16.48
CA LEU A 62 7.48 1.80 -15.90
C LEU A 62 6.69 0.64 -16.52
N ALA A 63 6.62 0.58 -17.84
CA ALA A 63 5.91 -0.48 -18.55
C ALA A 63 6.47 -1.88 -18.23
N LYS A 64 7.79 -2.01 -18.15
CA LYS A 64 8.45 -3.26 -17.80
C LYS A 64 8.14 -3.67 -16.34
N LEU A 65 8.30 -2.75 -15.39
CA LEU A 65 8.05 -3.03 -13.98
C LEU A 65 6.57 -3.31 -13.67
N HIS A 66 5.65 -2.72 -14.44
CA HIS A 66 4.22 -2.95 -14.28
C HIS A 66 3.82 -4.42 -14.51
N SER A 67 4.57 -5.17 -15.32
CA SER A 67 4.28 -6.60 -15.53
C SER A 67 4.57 -7.48 -14.30
N VAL A 68 5.28 -6.98 -13.31
CA VAL A 68 5.62 -7.71 -12.07
C VAL A 68 5.16 -7.00 -10.79
N SER A 69 4.50 -5.83 -10.93
CA SER A 69 4.05 -5.05 -9.78
C SER A 69 2.73 -4.34 -10.07
N PRO A 70 1.67 -4.59 -9.30
CA PRO A 70 0.36 -3.95 -9.52
C PRO A 70 0.33 -2.47 -9.10
N SER A 71 1.33 -2.00 -8.37
CA SER A 71 1.43 -0.60 -7.95
C SER A 71 2.88 -0.19 -7.72
N MET A 72 3.16 1.10 -7.92
CA MET A 72 4.48 1.68 -7.70
C MET A 72 4.37 3.02 -6.98
N GLY A 73 5.50 3.62 -6.63
CA GLY A 73 5.48 4.92 -5.99
C GLY A 73 6.76 5.74 -6.15
N ILE A 74 6.60 7.03 -5.99
CA ILE A 74 7.68 7.98 -5.76
C ILE A 74 7.15 9.14 -4.91
N MET A 75 7.84 9.50 -3.85
CA MET A 75 7.53 10.71 -3.11
C MET A 75 7.91 11.93 -3.94
N LEU A 76 6.94 12.82 -4.26
CA LEU A 76 7.27 14.12 -4.85
C LEU A 76 8.15 14.93 -3.89
N GLU A 77 7.93 14.78 -2.60
CA GLU A 77 8.51 15.51 -1.48
C GLU A 77 8.13 16.99 -1.49
N SER A 78 8.52 17.76 -2.51
CA SER A 78 8.16 19.17 -2.66
C SER A 78 8.32 19.63 -4.11
N VAL A 79 7.53 20.63 -4.51
CA VAL A 79 7.73 21.35 -5.78
C VAL A 79 8.67 22.56 -5.62
N SER A 80 9.19 22.82 -4.44
CA SER A 80 10.05 23.96 -4.18
C SER A 80 11.45 23.76 -4.77
N GLU A 81 11.75 24.46 -5.85
CA GLU A 81 13.09 24.50 -6.43
C GLU A 81 14.12 25.14 -5.46
N ARG A 82 13.67 26.00 -4.56
CA ARG A 82 14.49 26.61 -3.49
C ARG A 82 15.17 25.55 -2.62
N LEU A 83 14.50 24.41 -2.37
CA LEU A 83 15.08 23.31 -1.60
C LEU A 83 16.25 22.61 -2.31
N CYS A 84 16.43 22.85 -3.61
CA CYS A 84 17.58 22.36 -4.39
C CYS A 84 18.76 23.34 -4.41
N GLU A 85 18.62 24.55 -3.85
CA GLU A 85 19.67 25.54 -3.80
C GLU A 85 20.79 25.16 -2.81
N LYS A 86 21.96 25.79 -2.96
CA LYS A 86 23.13 25.53 -2.09
C LYS A 86 22.81 25.81 -0.61
N GLY A 87 23.00 24.79 0.20
CA GLY A 87 22.71 24.85 1.65
C GLY A 87 21.33 24.32 2.04
N MET A 88 20.50 23.97 1.07
CA MET A 88 19.17 23.40 1.29
C MET A 88 19.22 21.85 1.19
N PRO A 89 18.20 21.15 1.71
CA PRO A 89 18.20 19.70 1.87
C PRO A 89 18.41 18.89 0.58
N HIS A 90 17.86 19.34 -0.54
CA HIS A 90 17.94 18.64 -1.82
C HIS A 90 19.15 19.06 -2.67
N TYR A 91 20.03 19.94 -2.14
CA TYR A 91 21.21 20.39 -2.88
C TYR A 91 22.13 19.24 -3.29
N GLY A 92 22.42 19.18 -4.58
CA GLY A 92 23.29 18.13 -5.14
C GLY A 92 22.62 16.76 -5.33
N SER A 93 21.29 16.70 -5.22
CA SER A 93 20.47 15.51 -5.46
C SER A 93 19.63 15.72 -6.73
N PRO A 94 20.14 15.38 -7.92
CA PRO A 94 19.43 15.59 -9.18
C PRO A 94 18.12 14.81 -9.26
N ASP A 95 18.03 13.71 -8.54
CA ASP A 95 16.86 12.86 -8.35
C ASP A 95 15.73 13.54 -7.54
N LYS A 96 16.05 14.63 -6.83
CA LYS A 96 15.10 15.40 -6.02
C LYS A 96 14.60 16.68 -6.72
N ILE A 97 15.03 16.94 -7.94
CA ILE A 97 14.55 18.10 -8.72
C ILE A 97 13.04 17.92 -8.98
N PRO A 98 12.19 18.89 -8.60
CA PRO A 98 10.74 18.76 -8.69
C PRO A 98 10.23 18.37 -10.09
N ALA A 99 10.77 19.00 -11.13
CA ALA A 99 10.37 18.71 -12.51
C ALA A 99 10.62 17.25 -12.90
N VAL A 100 11.71 16.63 -12.44
CA VAL A 100 12.05 15.23 -12.73
C VAL A 100 11.07 14.27 -12.04
N ARG A 101 10.72 14.56 -10.78
CA ARG A 101 9.73 13.75 -10.03
C ARG A 101 8.32 13.90 -10.57
N LEU A 102 7.91 15.11 -10.92
CA LEU A 102 6.63 15.37 -11.60
C LEU A 102 6.56 14.66 -12.93
N GLN A 103 7.66 14.60 -13.70
CA GLN A 103 7.70 13.84 -14.94
C GLN A 103 7.48 12.35 -14.72
N THR A 104 8.07 11.76 -13.67
CA THR A 104 7.81 10.35 -13.32
C THR A 104 6.35 10.11 -12.96
N LEU A 105 5.72 11.01 -12.21
CA LEU A 105 4.28 10.94 -11.91
C LEU A 105 3.43 11.03 -13.17
N GLU A 106 3.78 11.91 -14.10
CA GLU A 106 3.10 12.03 -15.39
C GLU A 106 3.26 10.76 -16.23
N ASN A 107 4.49 10.23 -16.30
CA ASN A 107 4.79 8.98 -17.02
C ASN A 107 3.99 7.79 -16.45
N ALA A 108 3.87 7.69 -15.11
CA ALA A 108 3.08 6.66 -14.46
C ALA A 108 1.59 6.76 -14.81
N GLY A 109 1.06 7.99 -14.88
CA GLY A 109 -0.32 8.25 -15.31
C GLY A 109 -0.57 7.86 -16.76
N ILE A 110 0.35 8.17 -17.66
CA ILE A 110 0.29 7.78 -19.07
C ILE A 110 0.37 6.25 -19.22
N ALA A 111 1.20 5.59 -18.42
CA ALA A 111 1.35 4.13 -18.43
C ALA A 111 0.18 3.39 -17.72
N GLY A 112 -0.74 4.10 -17.06
CA GLY A 112 -1.86 3.50 -16.35
C GLY A 112 -1.46 2.71 -15.11
N VAL A 113 -0.36 3.06 -14.46
CA VAL A 113 0.13 2.39 -13.25
C VAL A 113 -0.46 3.03 -12.00
N PRO A 114 -1.17 2.30 -11.13
CA PRO A 114 -1.60 2.79 -9.82
C PRO A 114 -0.38 3.25 -9.02
N PHE A 115 -0.39 4.50 -8.56
CA PHE A 115 0.81 5.13 -8.06
C PHE A 115 0.62 5.77 -6.69
N THR A 116 1.58 5.56 -5.80
CA THR A 116 1.68 6.21 -4.50
C THR A 116 2.64 7.40 -4.60
N THR A 117 2.26 8.54 -4.05
CA THR A 117 3.12 9.72 -3.96
C THR A 117 2.84 10.49 -2.68
N GLY A 118 3.52 11.59 -2.47
CA GLY A 118 3.29 12.42 -1.29
C GLY A 118 4.30 13.54 -1.12
N ILE A 119 4.19 14.22 0.01
CA ILE A 119 5.07 15.32 0.37
C ILE A 119 5.80 15.05 1.69
N LEU A 120 7.01 15.58 1.82
CA LEU A 120 7.80 15.55 3.04
C LEU A 120 7.77 16.94 3.67
N ILE A 121 7.29 17.03 4.92
CA ILE A 121 7.17 18.31 5.64
C ILE A 121 8.24 18.45 6.71
N GLY A 122 8.68 19.67 6.96
CA GLY A 122 9.66 20.02 7.99
C GLY A 122 11.11 20.01 7.50
N ILE A 123 11.34 20.02 6.19
CA ILE A 123 12.67 20.10 5.58
C ILE A 123 13.08 21.54 5.20
N GLY A 124 12.31 22.53 5.64
CA GLY A 124 12.54 23.95 5.37
C GLY A 124 11.63 24.56 4.31
N GLU A 125 10.64 23.83 3.85
CA GLU A 125 9.56 24.31 2.98
C GLU A 125 8.57 25.19 3.78
N THR A 126 7.85 26.04 3.07
CA THR A 126 6.76 26.86 3.61
C THR A 126 5.42 26.15 3.47
N ARG A 127 4.40 26.60 4.21
CA ARG A 127 3.02 26.11 4.02
C ARG A 127 2.50 26.34 2.60
N LEU A 128 2.88 27.43 1.94
CA LEU A 128 2.52 27.69 0.55
C LEU A 128 3.13 26.63 -0.36
N GLU A 129 4.43 26.34 -0.22
CA GLU A 129 5.11 25.29 -1.02
C GLU A 129 4.51 23.90 -0.81
N ARG A 130 3.98 23.59 0.40
CA ARG A 130 3.21 22.34 0.64
C ARG A 130 1.90 22.34 -0.14
N VAL A 131 1.15 23.45 -0.13
CA VAL A 131 -0.10 23.57 -0.89
C VAL A 131 0.17 23.45 -2.38
N GLU A 132 1.19 24.13 -2.91
CA GLU A 132 1.59 24.03 -4.32
C GLU A 132 1.99 22.62 -4.70
N SER A 133 2.69 21.89 -3.82
CA SER A 133 3.05 20.49 -4.03
C SER A 133 1.81 19.58 -4.12
N LEU A 134 0.85 19.76 -3.21
CA LEU A 134 -0.41 19.01 -3.22
C LEU A 134 -1.25 19.35 -4.46
N LEU A 135 -1.28 20.61 -4.88
CA LEU A 135 -1.97 21.01 -6.11
C LEU A 135 -1.34 20.40 -7.36
N ALA A 136 -0.01 20.34 -7.44
CA ALA A 136 0.69 19.69 -8.55
C ALA A 136 0.34 18.20 -8.65
N ILE A 137 0.32 17.48 -7.52
CA ILE A 137 -0.11 16.07 -7.47
C ILE A 137 -1.57 15.95 -7.91
N ARG A 138 -2.46 16.82 -7.40
CA ARG A 138 -3.88 16.82 -7.75
C ARG A 138 -4.10 17.04 -9.24
N ASP A 139 -3.40 17.98 -9.84
CA ASP A 139 -3.54 18.30 -11.25
C ASP A 139 -3.12 17.14 -12.16
N ILE A 140 -2.08 16.38 -11.78
CA ILE A 140 -1.68 15.15 -12.46
C ILE A 140 -2.74 14.07 -12.26
N HIS A 141 -3.21 13.88 -11.03
CA HIS A 141 -4.28 12.90 -10.74
C HIS A 141 -5.57 13.19 -11.53
N LEU A 142 -5.98 14.45 -11.64
CA LEU A 142 -7.17 14.82 -12.41
C LEU A 142 -7.06 14.49 -13.90
N ARG A 143 -5.84 14.46 -14.47
CA ARG A 143 -5.62 14.08 -15.87
C ARG A 143 -5.68 12.58 -16.09
N HIS A 144 -5.13 11.79 -15.18
CA HIS A 144 -4.89 10.36 -15.39
C HIS A 144 -5.71 9.45 -14.46
N GLY A 145 -6.03 9.90 -13.26
CA GLY A 145 -6.76 9.11 -12.25
C GLY A 145 -5.93 8.04 -11.54
N HIS A 146 -4.61 8.01 -11.73
CA HIS A 146 -3.73 6.92 -11.30
C HIS A 146 -3.15 7.04 -9.88
N VAL A 147 -3.20 8.23 -9.26
CA VAL A 147 -2.69 8.39 -7.89
C VAL A 147 -3.67 7.75 -6.92
N GLN A 148 -3.29 6.62 -6.36
CA GLN A 148 -4.11 5.85 -5.42
C GLN A 148 -3.95 6.31 -3.97
N GLU A 149 -2.82 6.95 -3.63
CA GLU A 149 -2.49 7.35 -2.25
C GLU A 149 -1.62 8.60 -2.22
N ILE A 150 -1.86 9.43 -1.21
CA ILE A 150 -1.04 10.62 -0.91
C ILE A 150 -0.51 10.52 0.49
N ILE A 151 0.81 10.46 0.62
CA ILE A 151 1.52 10.36 1.90
C ILE A 151 1.87 11.77 2.40
N ILE A 152 1.48 12.09 3.62
CA ILE A 152 1.95 13.25 4.35
C ILE A 152 2.98 12.77 5.38
N GLN A 153 4.24 12.88 5.01
CA GLN A 153 5.35 12.39 5.84
C GLN A 153 6.00 13.55 6.59
N ASN A 154 6.13 13.42 7.89
CA ASN A 154 6.89 14.37 8.70
C ASN A 154 8.37 13.98 8.75
N PHE A 155 9.23 14.98 8.57
CA PHE A 155 10.69 14.84 8.69
C PHE A 155 11.07 14.38 10.11
N ARG A 156 12.03 13.45 10.17
CA ARG A 156 12.74 13.04 11.39
C ARG A 156 14.23 13.22 11.19
N ALA A 157 14.88 13.86 12.15
CA ALA A 157 16.31 14.07 12.13
C ALA A 157 17.05 12.75 12.37
N LYS A 158 18.02 12.42 11.52
CA LYS A 158 18.79 11.17 11.59
C LYS A 158 20.25 11.45 11.90
N GLU A 159 20.84 10.63 12.79
CA GLU A 159 22.19 10.84 13.32
C GLU A 159 23.27 10.93 12.23
N ASP A 160 23.17 10.09 11.19
CA ASP A 160 24.18 10.01 10.13
C ASP A 160 23.96 11.01 8.98
N THR A 161 23.14 12.05 9.20
CA THR A 161 22.82 13.03 8.16
C THR A 161 23.30 14.43 8.52
N LYS A 162 23.43 15.30 7.51
CA LYS A 162 23.73 16.73 7.72
C LYS A 162 22.60 17.46 8.45
N MET A 163 21.43 16.87 8.52
CA MET A 163 20.24 17.43 9.15
C MET A 163 20.00 16.91 10.58
N VAL A 164 20.97 16.25 11.20
CA VAL A 164 20.87 15.70 12.57
C VAL A 164 20.39 16.72 13.63
N ASN A 165 20.69 17.99 13.44
CA ASN A 165 20.27 19.07 14.34
C ASN A 165 19.16 19.95 13.73
N ALA A 166 18.56 19.56 12.61
CA ALA A 166 17.46 20.32 12.02
C ALA A 166 16.20 20.17 12.88
N PRO A 167 15.41 21.25 13.05
CA PRO A 167 14.15 21.17 13.79
C PRO A 167 13.16 20.25 13.06
N GLU A 168 12.52 19.37 13.81
CA GLU A 168 11.41 18.58 13.31
C GLU A 168 10.12 19.40 13.31
N PRO A 169 9.18 19.13 12.39
CA PRO A 169 7.90 19.79 12.38
C PRO A 169 7.08 19.40 13.61
N ASP A 170 6.40 20.35 14.21
CA ASP A 170 5.49 20.08 15.31
C ASP A 170 4.20 19.36 14.82
N LEU A 171 3.45 18.80 15.78
CA LEU A 171 2.21 18.12 15.49
C LEU A 171 1.19 19.02 14.77
N GLY A 172 1.12 20.30 15.12
CA GLY A 172 0.22 21.26 14.49
C GLY A 172 0.48 21.42 13.00
N GLU A 173 1.75 21.41 12.57
CA GLU A 173 2.12 21.44 11.15
C GLU A 173 1.70 20.18 10.40
N LEU A 174 1.84 19.02 11.04
CA LEU A 174 1.38 17.76 10.46
C LEU A 174 -0.14 17.73 10.31
N LEU A 175 -0.88 18.02 11.38
CA LEU A 175 -2.35 18.02 11.37
C LEU A 175 -2.91 19.04 10.37
N TRP A 176 -2.31 20.24 10.31
CA TRP A 176 -2.69 21.28 9.35
C TRP A 176 -2.50 20.78 7.91
N THR A 177 -1.36 20.16 7.62
CA THR A 177 -1.06 19.67 6.26
C THR A 177 -2.00 18.56 5.83
N ILE A 178 -2.30 17.61 6.74
CA ILE A 178 -3.27 16.54 6.49
C ILE A 178 -4.67 17.12 6.21
N ALA A 179 -5.13 18.08 7.02
CA ALA A 179 -6.43 18.70 6.84
C ALA A 179 -6.52 19.46 5.50
N VAL A 180 -5.46 20.17 5.10
CA VAL A 180 -5.38 20.82 3.80
C VAL A 180 -5.40 19.79 2.67
N ALA A 181 -4.65 18.72 2.76
CA ALA A 181 -4.69 17.64 1.78
C ALA A 181 -6.11 17.07 1.65
N ARG A 182 -6.78 16.78 2.77
CA ARG A 182 -8.17 16.30 2.77
C ARG A 182 -9.14 17.27 2.10
N ILE A 183 -9.00 18.56 2.32
CA ILE A 183 -9.82 19.59 1.67
C ILE A 183 -9.56 19.62 0.16
N LEU A 184 -8.30 19.54 -0.27
CA LEU A 184 -7.91 19.62 -1.67
C LEU A 184 -8.33 18.39 -2.49
N PHE A 185 -8.28 17.21 -1.91
CA PHE A 185 -8.53 15.94 -2.60
C PHE A 185 -9.91 15.33 -2.34
N GLY A 186 -10.69 15.89 -1.40
CA GLY A 186 -12.03 15.41 -1.09
C GLY A 186 -12.05 14.14 -0.25
N ALA A 187 -13.21 13.51 -0.12
CA ALA A 187 -13.44 12.41 0.83
C ALA A 187 -12.90 11.05 0.36
N THR A 188 -12.78 10.84 -0.94
CA THR A 188 -12.48 9.52 -1.54
C THR A 188 -10.98 9.21 -1.65
N MET A 189 -10.14 10.24 -1.75
CA MET A 189 -8.69 10.04 -1.86
C MET A 189 -8.13 9.38 -0.60
N SER A 190 -7.25 8.40 -0.78
CA SER A 190 -6.48 7.83 0.31
C SER A 190 -5.36 8.79 0.72
N ILE A 191 -5.46 9.32 1.93
CA ILE A 191 -4.44 10.16 2.54
C ILE A 191 -3.83 9.39 3.71
N GLN A 192 -2.53 9.20 3.65
CA GLN A 192 -1.75 8.44 4.60
C GLN A 192 -0.83 9.33 5.42
N ALA A 193 -0.63 8.96 6.68
CA ALA A 193 0.51 9.41 7.49
C ALA A 193 1.17 8.19 8.16
N PRO A 194 2.50 8.03 8.11
CA PRO A 194 3.18 6.90 8.73
C PRO A 194 2.99 6.89 10.25
N PRO A 195 2.42 5.81 10.84
CA PRO A 195 2.07 5.80 12.27
C PRO A 195 3.28 5.77 13.19
N ASN A 196 4.38 5.16 12.76
CA ASN A 196 5.63 5.05 13.50
C ASN A 196 6.36 6.38 13.69
N LEU A 197 6.11 7.36 12.81
CA LEU A 197 6.74 8.68 12.91
C LEU A 197 6.03 9.63 13.88
N SER A 198 4.88 9.23 14.42
CA SER A 198 4.06 10.09 15.30
C SER A 198 3.42 9.28 16.44
N PRO A 199 4.21 8.56 17.25
CA PRO A 199 3.65 7.74 18.33
C PRO A 199 2.91 8.58 19.36
N GLY A 200 1.82 8.03 19.93
CA GLY A 200 1.03 8.64 21.00
C GLY A 200 0.03 9.72 20.57
N VAL A 201 -0.06 10.03 19.25
CA VAL A 201 -0.98 11.05 18.72
C VAL A 201 -1.83 10.55 17.56
N LEU A 202 -1.89 9.23 17.34
CA LEU A 202 -2.57 8.61 16.21
C LEU A 202 -4.05 9.00 16.07
N PRO A 203 -4.87 9.07 17.15
CA PRO A 203 -6.25 9.51 17.03
C PRO A 203 -6.39 10.94 16.49
N GLN A 204 -5.46 11.84 16.83
CA GLN A 204 -5.47 13.22 16.33
C GLN A 204 -5.18 13.26 14.83
N ILE A 205 -4.29 12.40 14.34
CA ILE A 205 -3.96 12.26 12.93
C ILE A 205 -5.18 11.74 12.15
N VAL A 206 -5.91 10.76 12.67
CA VAL A 206 -7.18 10.30 12.08
C VAL A 206 -8.19 11.43 12.01
N HIS A 207 -8.37 12.19 13.09
CA HIS A 207 -9.29 13.34 13.11
C HIS A 207 -8.89 14.47 12.16
N ALA A 208 -7.59 14.61 11.85
CA ALA A 208 -7.12 15.57 10.86
C ALA A 208 -7.50 15.20 9.42
N GLY A 209 -7.85 13.92 9.16
CA GLY A 209 -8.44 13.53 7.89
C GLY A 209 -7.74 12.42 7.13
N ILE A 210 -6.81 11.68 7.73
CA ILE A 210 -6.29 10.46 7.09
C ILE A 210 -7.35 9.35 7.06
N ASN A 211 -7.19 8.43 6.13
CA ASN A 211 -7.95 7.20 6.01
C ASN A 211 -7.06 6.00 5.64
N ASP A 212 -5.75 6.16 5.74
CA ASP A 212 -4.78 5.09 5.50
C ASP A 212 -3.57 5.26 6.42
N TRP A 213 -2.96 4.15 6.84
CA TRP A 213 -1.74 4.12 7.63
C TRP A 213 -0.51 3.68 6.82
N GLY A 214 -0.71 3.31 5.56
CA GLY A 214 0.32 2.75 4.70
C GLY A 214 0.62 1.28 4.97
N GLY A 215 1.76 0.84 4.45
CA GLY A 215 2.24 -0.53 4.64
C GLY A 215 2.89 -0.71 6.00
N VAL A 216 2.15 -1.15 6.99
CA VAL A 216 2.66 -1.49 8.33
C VAL A 216 3.04 -2.96 8.35
N SER A 217 4.32 -3.26 8.60
CA SER A 217 4.80 -4.64 8.65
C SER A 217 4.84 -5.18 10.07
N PRO A 218 4.17 -6.31 10.36
CA PRO A 218 4.29 -6.98 11.66
C PRO A 218 5.58 -7.82 11.78
N VAL A 219 6.32 -8.02 10.70
CA VAL A 219 7.45 -8.98 10.65
C VAL A 219 8.80 -8.36 10.27
N THR A 220 8.81 -7.15 9.68
CA THR A 220 10.04 -6.47 9.29
C THR A 220 10.11 -5.08 9.92
N PRO A 221 11.33 -4.56 10.22
CA PRO A 221 11.49 -3.16 10.62
C PRO A 221 11.15 -2.22 9.47
N ASP A 222 10.95 -0.94 9.80
CA ASP A 222 10.96 0.12 8.78
C ASP A 222 12.42 0.36 8.35
N PHE A 223 12.78 -0.08 7.15
CA PHE A 223 14.15 0.08 6.63
C PHE A 223 14.46 1.53 6.22
N VAL A 224 13.44 2.38 6.09
CA VAL A 224 13.60 3.82 5.82
C VAL A 224 13.83 4.59 7.12
N ASN A 225 13.11 4.21 8.19
CA ASN A 225 13.20 4.83 9.51
C ASN A 225 13.42 3.75 10.59
N PRO A 226 14.61 3.09 10.59
CA PRO A 226 14.86 1.96 11.49
C PRO A 226 14.84 2.36 12.97
N GLU A 227 14.99 3.64 13.27
CA GLU A 227 14.89 4.22 14.61
C GLU A 227 13.45 4.36 15.12
N ALA A 228 12.47 4.24 14.22
CA ALA A 228 11.04 4.38 14.52
C ALA A 228 10.31 3.06 14.22
N PRO A 229 10.21 2.14 15.19
CA PRO A 229 9.58 0.84 14.97
C PRO A 229 8.08 0.97 14.66
N TRP A 230 7.56 0.06 13.84
CA TRP A 230 6.13 -0.02 13.59
C TRP A 230 5.35 -0.28 14.87
N PRO A 231 4.19 0.39 15.06
CA PRO A 231 3.28 0.01 16.13
C PRO A 231 2.76 -1.41 15.90
N GLN A 232 2.42 -2.10 16.99
CA GLN A 232 1.73 -3.38 16.87
C GLN A 232 0.36 -3.17 16.22
N VAL A 233 -0.05 -4.07 15.33
CA VAL A 233 -1.32 -3.96 14.58
C VAL A 233 -2.52 -3.83 15.52
N GLU A 234 -2.53 -4.56 16.64
CA GLU A 234 -3.57 -4.47 17.66
C GLU A 234 -3.62 -3.09 18.34
N GLU A 235 -2.46 -2.49 18.61
CA GLU A 235 -2.37 -1.13 19.14
C GLU A 235 -2.88 -0.12 18.12
N LEU A 236 -2.45 -0.23 16.87
CA LEU A 236 -2.91 0.62 15.79
C LEU A 236 -4.43 0.53 15.60
N SER A 237 -4.98 -0.68 15.69
CA SER A 237 -6.42 -0.92 15.62
C SER A 237 -7.17 -0.25 16.79
N ARG A 238 -6.66 -0.35 18.01
CA ARG A 238 -7.24 0.28 19.18
C ARG A 238 -7.22 1.81 19.08
N GLU A 239 -6.08 2.39 18.67
CA GLU A 239 -5.94 3.84 18.48
C GLU A 239 -6.85 4.35 17.37
N THR A 240 -6.97 3.61 16.27
CA THR A 240 -7.90 3.91 15.17
C THR A 240 -9.37 3.86 15.65
N ALA A 241 -9.72 2.85 16.44
CA ALA A 241 -11.07 2.70 17.02
C ALA A 241 -11.40 3.83 18.00
N SER A 242 -10.43 4.32 18.78
CA SER A 242 -10.62 5.45 19.69
C SER A 242 -10.97 6.75 18.95
N ALA A 243 -10.56 6.88 17.68
CA ALA A 243 -10.94 7.97 16.80
C ALA A 243 -12.26 7.70 16.04
N GLY A 244 -13.01 6.64 16.35
CA GLY A 244 -14.29 6.31 15.73
C GLY A 244 -14.18 5.71 14.34
N LYS A 245 -13.06 5.05 14.02
CA LYS A 245 -12.81 4.37 12.74
C LYS A 245 -12.42 2.91 12.97
N TYR A 246 -12.59 2.09 11.94
CA TYR A 246 -12.11 0.71 11.95
C TYR A 246 -10.83 0.59 11.13
N LEU A 247 -9.85 -0.14 11.66
CA LEU A 247 -8.68 -0.55 10.89
C LEU A 247 -9.04 -1.77 10.06
N THR A 248 -8.86 -1.66 8.75
CA THR A 248 -9.05 -2.76 7.78
C THR A 248 -7.78 -2.96 6.99
N GLU A 249 -7.50 -4.20 6.63
CA GLU A 249 -6.41 -4.53 5.72
C GLU A 249 -6.76 -4.09 4.29
N ARG A 250 -5.76 -3.73 3.48
CA ARG A 250 -5.86 -3.56 2.03
C ARG A 250 -4.68 -4.19 1.32
N LEU A 251 -4.79 -4.40 0.03
CA LEU A 251 -3.65 -4.77 -0.81
C LEU A 251 -2.82 -3.54 -1.19
N THR A 252 -1.64 -3.78 -1.74
CA THR A 252 -0.79 -2.74 -2.31
C THR A 252 -1.44 -2.01 -3.49
N ILE A 253 -2.35 -2.67 -4.20
CA ILE A 253 -3.29 -2.04 -5.13
C ILE A 253 -4.59 -1.74 -4.39
N TYR A 254 -5.09 -0.50 -4.47
CA TYR A 254 -6.26 -0.07 -3.72
C TYR A 254 -7.56 -0.59 -4.34
N PRO A 255 -8.63 -0.75 -3.54
CA PRO A 255 -9.88 -1.39 -3.98
C PRO A 255 -10.44 -0.83 -5.28
N ALA A 256 -10.49 0.49 -5.44
CA ALA A 256 -11.02 1.13 -6.64
C ALA A 256 -10.23 0.80 -7.92
N TYR A 257 -8.95 0.51 -7.78
CA TYR A 257 -8.08 0.11 -8.89
C TYR A 257 -8.14 -1.40 -9.13
N ALA A 258 -8.22 -2.18 -8.07
CA ALA A 258 -8.37 -3.63 -8.16
C ALA A 258 -9.72 -4.05 -8.78
N GLN A 259 -10.79 -3.27 -8.58
CA GLN A 259 -12.10 -3.49 -9.20
C GLN A 259 -12.12 -3.20 -10.71
N ASP A 260 -11.27 -2.29 -11.21
CA ASP A 260 -11.11 -1.99 -12.64
C ASP A 260 -9.79 -2.57 -13.15
N ILE A 261 -9.68 -3.89 -12.98
CA ILE A 261 -8.45 -4.66 -13.19
C ILE A 261 -7.93 -4.56 -14.63
N GLU A 262 -8.83 -4.53 -15.61
CA GLU A 262 -8.50 -4.43 -17.03
C GLU A 262 -7.80 -3.11 -17.38
N ARG A 263 -8.07 -2.08 -16.62
CA ARG A 263 -7.48 -0.76 -16.82
C ARG A 263 -6.16 -0.58 -16.09
N TRP A 264 -6.07 -1.13 -14.85
CA TRP A 264 -5.05 -0.72 -13.91
C TRP A 264 -4.01 -1.79 -13.58
N VAL A 265 -4.24 -3.03 -13.98
CA VAL A 265 -3.35 -4.14 -13.64
C VAL A 265 -2.83 -4.80 -14.91
N HIS A 266 -1.55 -5.09 -14.94
CA HIS A 266 -0.99 -5.84 -16.06
C HIS A 266 -1.63 -7.25 -16.12
N PRO A 267 -1.96 -7.78 -17.31
CA PRO A 267 -2.63 -9.09 -17.45
C PRO A 267 -1.93 -10.23 -16.72
N ASP A 268 -0.61 -10.23 -16.64
CA ASP A 268 0.17 -11.28 -15.95
C ASP A 268 -0.09 -11.35 -14.43
N LEU A 269 -0.71 -10.30 -13.86
CA LEU A 269 -1.02 -10.21 -12.43
C LEU A 269 -2.52 -10.40 -12.14
N HIS A 270 -3.39 -10.45 -13.17
CA HIS A 270 -4.84 -10.49 -13.00
C HIS A 270 -5.29 -11.65 -12.12
N GLU A 271 -4.84 -12.88 -12.45
CA GLU A 271 -5.21 -14.09 -11.71
C GLU A 271 -4.93 -13.92 -10.21
N ARG A 272 -3.70 -13.51 -9.87
CA ARG A 272 -3.29 -13.37 -8.48
C ARG A 272 -4.03 -12.25 -7.75
N VAL A 273 -4.26 -11.10 -8.38
CA VAL A 273 -5.02 -10.01 -7.76
C VAL A 273 -6.46 -10.45 -7.50
N LEU A 274 -7.12 -11.11 -8.46
CA LEU A 274 -8.49 -11.62 -8.32
C LEU A 274 -8.63 -12.70 -7.25
N GLU A 275 -7.63 -13.56 -7.07
CA GLU A 275 -7.59 -14.53 -5.98
C GLU A 275 -7.56 -13.86 -4.60
N MET A 276 -6.93 -12.69 -4.50
CA MET A 276 -6.68 -12.01 -3.22
C MET A 276 -7.76 -11.03 -2.82
N ILE A 277 -8.71 -10.68 -3.69
CA ILE A 277 -9.74 -9.68 -3.42
C ILE A 277 -11.14 -10.29 -3.38
N ASP A 278 -12.03 -9.63 -2.64
CA ASP A 278 -13.47 -9.83 -2.71
C ASP A 278 -14.12 -8.94 -3.80
N THR A 279 -15.45 -8.93 -3.86
CA THR A 279 -16.21 -8.13 -4.84
C THR A 279 -16.09 -6.62 -4.62
N GLU A 280 -15.65 -6.18 -3.46
CA GLU A 280 -15.40 -4.77 -3.14
C GLU A 280 -13.94 -4.35 -3.34
N GLY A 281 -13.09 -5.29 -3.81
CA GLY A 281 -11.64 -5.06 -4.00
C GLY A 281 -10.84 -5.10 -2.70
N MET A 282 -11.46 -5.49 -1.60
CA MET A 282 -10.78 -5.65 -0.31
C MET A 282 -10.13 -7.03 -0.22
N PRO A 283 -9.04 -7.17 0.57
CA PRO A 283 -8.38 -8.46 0.71
C PRO A 283 -9.30 -9.51 1.32
N ARG A 284 -9.27 -10.70 0.76
CA ARG A 284 -9.94 -11.86 1.37
C ARG A 284 -9.28 -12.22 2.70
N ILE A 285 -10.08 -12.66 3.65
CA ILE A 285 -9.60 -13.23 4.91
C ILE A 285 -9.18 -14.67 4.61
N ASP A 286 -7.90 -14.99 4.81
CA ASP A 286 -7.29 -16.27 4.40
C ASP A 286 -7.57 -17.43 5.37
N GLU A 287 -8.51 -17.29 6.29
CA GLU A 287 -8.87 -18.37 7.24
C GLU A 287 -9.70 -19.48 6.60
N TRP A 288 -10.26 -19.22 5.41
CA TRP A 288 -11.03 -20.20 4.67
C TRP A 288 -10.39 -20.44 3.30
N CYS A 289 -9.78 -21.61 3.12
CA CYS A 289 -9.27 -22.06 1.85
C CYS A 289 -10.11 -23.26 1.38
N PRO A 290 -10.95 -23.13 0.33
CA PRO A 290 -11.64 -24.27 -0.23
C PRO A 290 -10.61 -25.18 -0.90
N GLY A 291 -10.39 -26.34 -0.34
CA GLY A 291 -9.52 -27.34 -0.94
C GLY A 291 -8.13 -27.48 -0.34
N ASP A 292 -7.92 -27.04 0.90
CA ASP A 292 -6.79 -27.51 1.67
C ASP A 292 -6.93 -29.00 1.92
N VAL A 293 -6.23 -29.80 1.12
CA VAL A 293 -6.26 -31.26 1.18
C VAL A 293 -5.40 -31.84 2.30
N ASP A 294 -4.55 -31.02 2.90
CA ASP A 294 -3.59 -31.46 3.92
C ASP A 294 -4.10 -31.24 5.35
N THR A 295 -5.11 -30.38 5.55
CA THR A 295 -5.70 -30.13 6.84
C THR A 295 -6.96 -30.97 7.03
N GLN A 296 -6.87 -32.03 7.81
CA GLN A 296 -8.07 -32.77 8.20
C GLN A 296 -8.90 -31.92 9.18
N PRO A 297 -10.23 -31.82 8.98
CA PRO A 297 -11.09 -31.17 9.97
C PRO A 297 -10.92 -31.82 11.36
N PRO A 298 -11.04 -31.04 12.44
CA PRO A 298 -11.01 -31.61 13.78
C PRO A 298 -11.94 -32.80 13.91
N GLU A 299 -11.54 -33.84 14.65
CA GLU A 299 -12.28 -35.09 14.80
C GLU A 299 -13.75 -34.88 15.24
N GLU A 300 -13.99 -33.83 16.00
CA GLU A 300 -15.32 -33.39 16.43
C GLU A 300 -16.20 -32.94 15.23
N VAL A 301 -15.63 -32.19 14.29
CA VAL A 301 -16.31 -31.73 13.05
C VAL A 301 -16.56 -32.94 12.13
N MET A 302 -15.56 -33.80 11.96
CA MET A 302 -15.71 -35.01 11.17
C MET A 302 -16.76 -35.94 11.78
N SER A 303 -16.78 -36.09 13.10
CA SER A 303 -17.79 -36.89 13.79
C SER A 303 -19.20 -36.31 13.62
N ALA A 304 -19.35 -34.98 13.61
CA ALA A 304 -20.63 -34.32 13.35
C ALA A 304 -21.09 -34.47 11.90
N ILE A 305 -20.16 -34.49 10.92
CA ILE A 305 -20.45 -34.73 9.50
C ILE A 305 -20.83 -36.18 9.23
N ILE A 306 -20.10 -37.11 9.84
CA ILE A 306 -20.31 -38.56 9.61
C ILE A 306 -21.56 -39.08 10.36
N ASN A 307 -21.91 -38.46 11.48
CA ASN A 307 -23.08 -38.82 12.30
C ASN A 307 -24.05 -37.61 12.46
N PRO A 308 -24.60 -37.08 11.34
CA PRO A 308 -25.42 -35.85 11.41
C PRO A 308 -26.73 -36.01 12.18
N VAL A 309 -27.17 -37.25 12.39
CA VAL A 309 -28.54 -37.55 12.85
C VAL A 309 -28.73 -37.48 14.38
N LYS A 310 -27.65 -37.36 15.16
CA LYS A 310 -27.81 -37.44 16.65
C LYS A 310 -28.30 -36.14 17.31
N HIS A 311 -28.33 -35.02 16.58
CA HIS A 311 -28.68 -33.71 17.16
C HIS A 311 -29.71 -32.92 16.33
N LEU A 312 -30.26 -33.50 15.28
CA LEU A 312 -31.32 -32.82 14.54
C LEU A 312 -32.68 -33.03 15.24
N SER A 313 -33.44 -31.93 15.36
CA SER A 313 -34.84 -32.05 15.75
C SER A 313 -35.61 -32.87 14.72
N ALA A 314 -36.67 -33.61 15.20
CA ALA A 314 -37.40 -34.51 14.34
C ALA A 314 -38.01 -33.83 13.09
N ASP A 315 -38.39 -32.56 13.24
CA ASP A 315 -38.91 -31.73 12.15
C ASP A 315 -37.84 -31.38 11.09
N VAL A 316 -36.63 -31.02 11.52
CA VAL A 316 -35.50 -30.75 10.60
C VAL A 316 -35.07 -32.04 9.89
N ALA A 317 -35.02 -33.15 10.59
CA ALA A 317 -34.71 -34.44 9.98
C ALA A 317 -35.74 -34.86 8.91
N ALA A 318 -37.02 -34.59 9.14
CA ALA A 318 -38.07 -34.84 8.15
C ALA A 318 -37.94 -33.97 6.89
N ILE A 319 -37.61 -32.67 7.06
CA ILE A 319 -37.38 -31.76 5.94
C ILE A 319 -36.18 -32.21 5.09
N ILE A 320 -35.11 -32.68 5.73
CA ILE A 320 -33.93 -33.21 5.03
C ILE A 320 -34.28 -34.49 4.22
N GLU A 321 -35.03 -35.42 4.80
CA GLU A 321 -35.45 -36.63 4.09
C GLU A 321 -36.41 -36.34 2.91
N ASP A 322 -37.31 -35.34 3.09
CA ASP A 322 -38.19 -34.86 2.02
C ASP A 322 -37.36 -34.25 0.86
N ALA A 323 -36.35 -33.45 1.17
CA ALA A 323 -35.43 -32.89 0.17
C ALA A 323 -34.63 -33.97 -0.58
N LYS A 324 -34.11 -34.96 0.17
CA LYS A 324 -33.44 -36.13 -0.46
C LYS A 324 -34.35 -36.95 -1.36
N ALA A 325 -35.63 -37.01 -1.05
CA ALA A 325 -36.63 -37.67 -1.88
C ALA A 325 -37.05 -36.82 -3.12
N GLY A 326 -36.45 -35.64 -3.32
CA GLY A 326 -36.72 -34.75 -4.45
C GLY A 326 -37.97 -33.89 -4.28
N LYS A 327 -38.51 -33.76 -3.06
CA LYS A 327 -39.64 -32.88 -2.79
C LYS A 327 -39.16 -31.42 -2.79
N GLU A 328 -39.92 -30.56 -3.46
CA GLU A 328 -39.69 -29.12 -3.42
C GLU A 328 -40.04 -28.59 -2.04
N LEU A 329 -39.06 -27.89 -1.39
CA LEU A 329 -39.22 -27.34 -0.06
C LEU A 329 -39.98 -26.03 -0.13
N THR A 330 -40.87 -25.81 0.82
CA THR A 330 -41.52 -24.51 1.05
C THR A 330 -40.55 -23.51 1.68
N GLU A 331 -40.84 -22.19 1.55
CA GLU A 331 -40.06 -21.12 2.18
C GLU A 331 -39.94 -21.36 3.71
N ALA A 332 -41.01 -21.78 4.38
CA ALA A 332 -41.01 -22.04 5.83
C ALA A 332 -40.08 -23.24 6.17
N GLU A 333 -40.01 -24.27 5.34
CA GLU A 333 -39.11 -25.40 5.51
C GLU A 333 -37.63 -24.96 5.28
N ILE A 334 -37.39 -24.11 4.28
CA ILE A 334 -36.05 -23.55 4.02
C ILE A 334 -35.60 -22.71 5.23
N VAL A 335 -36.43 -21.80 5.71
CA VAL A 335 -36.10 -20.97 6.91
C VAL A 335 -35.83 -21.83 8.13
N ARG A 336 -36.47 -23.01 8.25
CA ARG A 336 -36.28 -23.91 9.38
C ARG A 336 -34.93 -24.63 9.37
N LEU A 337 -34.30 -24.76 8.19
CA LEU A 337 -32.97 -25.40 8.04
C LEU A 337 -31.81 -24.50 8.47
N PHE A 338 -32.01 -23.21 8.54
CA PHE A 338 -31.03 -22.20 8.99
C PHE A 338 -31.37 -21.63 10.37
#